data_b3147e76a64707f0f82697bb6337fbcb
#
_entry.id   b3147e76a64707f0f82697bb6337fbcb
#
_cell.length_a   1.000
_cell.length_b   1.000
_cell.length_c   1.000
_cell.angle_alpha   90.00
_cell.angle_beta   90.00
_cell.angle_gamma   90.00
#
_symmetry.space_group_name_H-M   'P 1'
#
loop_
_entity.id
_entity.type
_entity.pdbx_description
1 polymer ?
#
loop_
_entity_poly.entity_id
_entity_poly.type
_entity_poly.pdbx_seq_one_letter_code
_entity_poly.pdbx_strand_id
1 'polypeptide(L)'
;MSTWYEQAIFYHMYPLGITGAPKTNVQTEVTDRFKELDQWIPHIRSLGCNAIYIGPLFESSSHGYDTRDYKLVDRRLGTNNDFCEFTKLCHENGIKVVVDGVFNHTGREFFAFKDIQEKKWDSPYKDWYKGVNFGWQSPLGDPFGYEAWQGHFELPCLNLYNQQVKDYLFDVIRFWVD
;
A
#
# COMPACT_ATOMS: atom_id res chain seq x y z
N MET A 1 -14.71 -17.64 -23.23
CA MET A 1 -13.24 -17.45 -23.13
C MET A 1 -12.87 -17.49 -21.67
N SER A 2 -11.95 -18.38 -21.26
CA SER A 2 -11.44 -18.35 -19.89
C SER A 2 -10.65 -17.07 -19.68
N THR A 3 -10.80 -16.47 -18.50
CA THR A 3 -10.02 -15.28 -18.12
C THR A 3 -8.61 -15.72 -17.73
N TRP A 4 -7.61 -14.85 -17.89
CA TRP A 4 -6.21 -15.19 -17.63
C TRP A 4 -5.98 -15.70 -16.19
N TYR A 5 -6.72 -15.15 -15.22
CA TYR A 5 -6.58 -15.51 -13.80
C TYR A 5 -7.15 -16.89 -13.45
N GLU A 6 -8.02 -17.48 -14.26
CA GLU A 6 -8.52 -18.86 -14.05
C GLU A 6 -7.41 -19.90 -14.24
N GLN A 7 -6.36 -19.56 -14.97
CA GLN A 7 -5.20 -20.41 -15.23
C GLN A 7 -3.91 -19.88 -14.58
N ALA A 8 -4.03 -18.85 -13.74
CA ALA A 8 -2.88 -18.27 -13.09
C ALA A 8 -2.39 -19.12 -11.92
N ILE A 9 -1.09 -19.33 -11.87
CA ILE A 9 -0.38 -19.87 -10.71
C ILE A 9 0.43 -18.72 -10.13
N PHE A 10 0.04 -18.29 -8.93
CA PHE A 10 0.61 -17.12 -8.28
C PHE A 10 1.82 -17.46 -7.43
N TYR A 11 2.85 -16.63 -7.55
CA TYR A 11 3.93 -16.52 -6.58
C TYR A 11 3.69 -15.29 -5.72
N HIS A 12 3.51 -15.46 -4.41
CA HIS A 12 3.36 -14.32 -3.49
C HIS A 12 4.72 -13.83 -3.03
N MET A 13 4.94 -12.54 -3.13
CA MET A 13 6.20 -11.88 -2.75
C MET A 13 5.91 -10.72 -1.78
N TYR A 14 6.53 -10.76 -0.60
CA TYR A 14 6.56 -9.64 0.34
C TYR A 14 7.86 -8.85 0.13
N PRO A 15 7.83 -7.75 -0.63
CA PRO A 15 9.04 -7.12 -1.14
C PRO A 15 9.92 -6.54 -0.04
N LEU A 16 9.36 -5.88 0.98
CA LEU A 16 10.13 -5.33 2.11
C LEU A 16 10.88 -6.43 2.89
N GLY A 17 10.25 -7.58 3.06
CA GLY A 17 10.85 -8.70 3.79
C GLY A 17 11.94 -9.40 2.98
N ILE A 18 11.66 -9.73 1.73
CA ILE A 18 12.57 -10.54 0.88
C ILE A 18 13.86 -9.77 0.53
N THR A 19 13.80 -8.44 0.49
CA THR A 19 14.95 -7.57 0.23
C THR A 19 15.64 -7.07 1.51
N GLY A 20 15.21 -7.53 2.68
CA GLY A 20 15.78 -7.09 3.95
C GLY A 20 15.67 -5.58 4.20
N ALA A 21 14.62 -4.95 3.68
CA ALA A 21 14.39 -3.53 3.89
C ALA A 21 14.25 -3.18 5.39
N PRO A 22 14.66 -1.98 5.83
CA PRO A 22 14.50 -1.56 7.23
C PRO A 22 13.05 -1.69 7.71
N LYS A 23 12.84 -2.14 8.94
CA LYS A 23 11.49 -2.34 9.51
C LYS A 23 10.70 -1.03 9.65
N THR A 24 11.39 0.08 9.85
CA THR A 24 10.79 1.42 9.96
C THR A 24 11.27 2.30 8.82
N ASN A 25 10.36 3.06 8.23
CA ASN A 25 10.66 3.95 7.13
C ASN A 25 10.97 5.36 7.65
N VAL A 26 12.18 5.53 8.18
CA VAL A 26 12.68 6.82 8.70
C VAL A 26 13.70 7.47 7.76
N GLN A 27 14.08 6.80 6.69
CA GLN A 27 15.03 7.32 5.71
C GLN A 27 14.39 8.40 4.81
N THR A 28 15.19 9.34 4.36
CA THR A 28 14.80 10.39 3.42
C THR A 28 15.11 10.01 1.98
N GLU A 29 16.09 9.15 1.78
CA GLU A 29 16.58 8.74 0.46
C GLU A 29 15.90 7.45 -0.01
N VAL A 30 15.76 7.33 -1.33
CA VAL A 30 15.27 6.11 -1.98
C VAL A 30 16.42 5.10 -2.09
N THR A 31 16.12 3.84 -1.83
CA THR A 31 17.05 2.72 -2.02
C THR A 31 16.50 1.78 -3.08
N ASP A 32 17.19 1.64 -4.20
CA ASP A 32 16.79 0.73 -5.28
C ASP A 32 17.04 -0.74 -4.87
N ARG A 33 15.95 -1.42 -4.47
CA ARG A 33 15.92 -2.85 -4.15
C ARG A 33 15.15 -3.68 -5.16
N PHE A 34 14.52 -3.07 -6.18
CA PHE A 34 13.85 -3.84 -7.22
C PHE A 34 14.80 -4.74 -7.99
N LYS A 35 16.06 -4.33 -8.19
CA LYS A 35 17.09 -5.17 -8.81
C LYS A 35 17.37 -6.48 -8.04
N GLU A 36 17.12 -6.48 -6.73
CA GLU A 36 17.21 -7.72 -5.96
C GLU A 36 16.02 -8.65 -6.25
N LEU A 37 14.84 -8.07 -6.59
CA LEU A 37 13.66 -8.83 -6.96
C LEU A 37 13.76 -9.41 -8.38
N ASP A 38 14.46 -8.75 -9.30
CA ASP A 38 14.69 -9.24 -10.66
C ASP A 38 15.30 -10.65 -10.68
N GLN A 39 16.17 -10.94 -9.71
CA GLN A 39 16.84 -12.23 -9.57
C GLN A 39 15.88 -13.40 -9.28
N TRP A 40 14.67 -13.12 -8.81
CA TRP A 40 13.68 -14.14 -8.51
C TRP A 40 12.87 -14.58 -9.75
N ILE A 41 12.88 -13.81 -10.83
CA ILE A 41 12.08 -14.10 -12.04
C ILE A 41 12.40 -15.50 -12.62
N PRO A 42 13.68 -15.91 -12.80
CA PRO A 42 13.99 -17.25 -13.29
C PRO A 42 13.48 -18.37 -12.36
N HIS A 43 13.56 -18.16 -11.04
CA HIS A 43 13.07 -19.11 -10.06
C HIS A 43 11.52 -19.23 -10.14
N ILE A 44 10.80 -18.12 -10.18
CA ILE A 44 9.35 -18.07 -10.29
C ILE A 44 8.89 -18.82 -11.55
N ARG A 45 9.56 -18.60 -12.68
CA ARG A 45 9.30 -19.35 -13.92
C ARG A 45 9.56 -20.83 -13.80
N SER A 46 10.64 -21.22 -13.14
CA SER A 46 11.01 -22.65 -12.96
C SER A 46 9.96 -23.42 -12.15
N LEU A 47 9.20 -22.73 -11.29
CA LEU A 47 8.07 -23.30 -10.56
C LEU A 47 6.78 -23.40 -11.40
N GLY A 48 6.77 -22.90 -12.62
CA GLY A 48 5.58 -22.83 -13.48
C GLY A 48 4.62 -21.71 -13.11
N CYS A 49 5.03 -20.76 -12.24
CA CYS A 49 4.21 -19.60 -11.93
C CYS A 49 4.19 -18.61 -13.10
N ASN A 50 3.01 -18.07 -13.39
CA ASN A 50 2.77 -17.11 -14.46
C ASN A 50 2.17 -15.78 -13.96
N ALA A 51 2.08 -15.62 -12.65
CA ALA A 51 1.66 -14.37 -11.99
C ALA A 51 2.44 -14.18 -10.69
N ILE A 52 2.72 -12.92 -10.37
CA ILE A 52 3.23 -12.49 -9.06
C ILE A 52 2.12 -11.69 -8.37
N TYR A 53 1.82 -12.03 -7.12
CA TYR A 53 1.11 -11.16 -6.20
C TYR A 53 2.16 -10.47 -5.33
N ILE A 54 2.36 -9.17 -5.55
CA ILE A 54 3.33 -8.36 -4.82
C ILE A 54 2.60 -7.49 -3.79
N GLY A 55 2.93 -7.66 -2.54
CA GLY A 55 2.29 -6.88 -1.50
C GLY A 55 3.17 -6.72 -0.28
N PRO A 56 2.83 -5.74 0.55
CA PRO A 56 2.38 -4.41 0.17
C PRO A 56 3.52 -3.60 -0.45
N LEU A 57 3.18 -2.70 -1.38
CA LEU A 57 4.15 -1.99 -2.22
C LEU A 57 4.22 -0.49 -1.94
N PHE A 58 3.11 0.09 -1.46
CA PHE A 58 2.97 1.53 -1.35
C PHE A 58 3.80 2.13 -0.21
N GLU A 59 4.16 3.41 -0.35
CA GLU A 59 4.90 4.16 0.66
C GLU A 59 4.21 4.02 2.03
N SER A 60 4.95 3.52 3.02
CA SER A 60 4.42 3.13 4.33
C SER A 60 5.33 3.55 5.49
N SER A 61 4.83 3.48 6.71
CA SER A 61 5.60 3.83 7.90
C SER A 61 6.48 2.68 8.41
N SER A 62 6.00 1.44 8.28
CA SER A 62 6.73 0.27 8.78
C SER A 62 6.53 -0.98 7.91
N HIS A 63 5.51 -1.78 8.17
CA HIS A 63 5.32 -3.10 7.57
C HIS A 63 4.69 -3.10 6.16
N GLY A 64 4.40 -1.93 5.61
CA GLY A 64 3.80 -1.80 4.28
C GLY A 64 2.28 -1.65 4.28
N TYR A 65 1.58 -2.15 5.30
CA TYR A 65 0.12 -2.02 5.42
C TYR A 65 -0.32 -0.70 6.07
N ASP A 66 0.60 0.04 6.66
CA ASP A 66 0.40 1.36 7.25
C ASP A 66 0.73 2.47 6.24
N THR A 67 -0.06 2.51 5.16
CA THR A 67 0.16 3.35 3.98
C THR A 67 0.20 4.84 4.31
N ARG A 68 1.24 5.52 3.84
CA ARG A 68 1.42 6.99 3.86
C ARG A 68 0.97 7.65 2.57
N ASP A 69 1.28 6.99 1.43
CA ASP A 69 0.92 7.47 0.10
C ASP A 69 0.66 6.29 -0.83
N TYR A 70 -0.54 6.24 -1.39
CA TYR A 70 -0.95 5.17 -2.30
C TYR A 70 -0.40 5.31 -3.72
N LYS A 71 0.13 6.47 -4.10
CA LYS A 71 0.66 6.71 -5.45
C LYS A 71 2.18 6.69 -5.52
N LEU A 72 2.83 6.35 -4.42
CA LEU A 72 4.27 6.16 -4.36
C LEU A 72 4.62 4.73 -3.98
N VAL A 73 5.62 4.19 -4.66
CA VAL A 73 6.32 3.00 -4.21
C VAL A 73 7.07 3.33 -2.91
N ASP A 74 7.11 2.40 -1.99
CA ASP A 74 7.86 2.57 -0.74
C ASP A 74 9.33 2.86 -1.05
N ARG A 75 9.83 3.99 -0.55
CA ARG A 75 11.20 4.46 -0.82
C ARG A 75 12.30 3.50 -0.38
N ARG A 76 11.96 2.56 0.50
CA ARG A 76 12.86 1.47 0.88
C ARG A 76 13.01 0.42 -0.20
N LEU A 77 12.13 0.41 -1.21
CA LEU A 77 12.16 -0.51 -2.35
C LEU A 77 12.68 0.15 -3.63
N GLY A 78 12.32 1.39 -3.85
CA GLY A 78 12.67 2.10 -5.06
C GLY A 78 11.73 3.26 -5.37
N THR A 79 11.72 3.65 -6.64
CA THR A 79 10.80 4.64 -7.21
C THR A 79 9.67 3.96 -7.98
N ASN A 80 8.66 4.73 -8.37
CA ASN A 80 7.63 4.27 -9.30
C ASN A 80 8.22 3.78 -10.63
N ASN A 81 9.29 4.44 -11.10
CA ASN A 81 9.96 4.03 -12.34
C ASN A 81 10.65 2.66 -12.19
N ASP A 82 11.32 2.40 -11.06
CA ASP A 82 11.94 1.10 -10.79
C ASP A 82 10.90 -0.02 -10.77
N PHE A 83 9.71 0.26 -10.24
CA PHE A 83 8.59 -0.68 -10.29
C PHE A 83 8.06 -0.90 -11.72
N CYS A 84 7.98 0.15 -12.53
CA CYS A 84 7.62 0.02 -13.96
C CYS A 84 8.61 -0.87 -14.70
N GLU A 85 9.91 -0.69 -14.46
CA GLU A 85 10.97 -1.51 -15.08
C GLU A 85 10.86 -2.99 -14.62
N PHE A 86 10.65 -3.24 -13.34
CA PHE A 86 10.39 -4.58 -12.80
C PHE A 86 9.15 -5.22 -13.43
N THR A 87 8.04 -4.48 -13.53
CA THR A 87 6.80 -4.96 -14.15
C THR A 87 7.01 -5.31 -15.63
N LYS A 88 7.73 -4.46 -16.36
CA LYS A 88 8.11 -4.73 -17.75
C LYS A 88 8.90 -6.01 -17.87
N LEU A 89 9.92 -6.20 -17.03
CA LEU A 89 10.73 -7.41 -17.01
C LEU A 89 9.90 -8.65 -16.70
N CYS A 90 8.95 -8.58 -15.75
CA CYS A 90 8.00 -9.65 -15.47
C CYS A 90 7.19 -9.99 -16.73
N HIS A 91 6.62 -9.00 -17.41
CA HIS A 91 5.80 -9.20 -18.61
C HIS A 91 6.61 -9.82 -19.76
N GLU A 92 7.85 -9.39 -19.99
CA GLU A 92 8.76 -9.97 -20.97
C GLU A 92 9.07 -11.46 -20.68
N ASN A 93 8.94 -11.86 -19.42
CA ASN A 93 9.08 -13.25 -18.99
C ASN A 93 7.74 -14.01 -18.88
N GLY A 94 6.64 -13.45 -19.39
CA GLY A 94 5.32 -14.07 -19.37
C GLY A 94 4.64 -14.11 -18.00
N ILE A 95 5.08 -13.26 -17.06
CA ILE A 95 4.56 -13.17 -15.68
C ILE A 95 3.68 -11.92 -15.56
N LYS A 96 2.44 -12.09 -15.13
CA LYS A 96 1.54 -10.98 -14.76
C LYS A 96 1.87 -10.47 -13.36
N VAL A 97 1.71 -9.17 -13.13
CA VAL A 97 1.92 -8.54 -11.82
C VAL A 97 0.60 -8.07 -11.23
N VAL A 98 0.32 -8.46 -10.01
CA VAL A 98 -0.85 -8.03 -9.22
C VAL A 98 -0.35 -7.36 -7.96
N VAL A 99 -0.77 -6.12 -7.74
CA VAL A 99 -0.38 -5.30 -6.59
C VAL A 99 -1.42 -5.41 -5.47
N ASP A 100 -0.96 -5.49 -4.24
CA ASP A 100 -1.81 -5.50 -3.04
C ASP A 100 -2.45 -4.11 -2.83
N GLY A 101 -3.77 -4.05 -2.96
CA GLY A 101 -4.56 -2.85 -2.72
C GLY A 101 -5.05 -2.75 -1.28
N VAL A 102 -4.28 -2.16 -0.39
CA VAL A 102 -4.63 -1.98 1.03
C VAL A 102 -5.61 -0.81 1.18
N PHE A 103 -6.88 -1.01 0.83
CA PHE A 103 -7.90 0.05 0.76
C PHE A 103 -8.87 0.10 1.95
N ASN A 104 -8.73 -0.80 2.93
CA ASN A 104 -9.57 -0.82 4.12
C ASN A 104 -9.18 0.25 5.15
N HIS A 105 -7.91 0.59 5.23
CA HIS A 105 -7.33 1.51 6.22
C HIS A 105 -6.10 2.21 5.65
N THR A 106 -5.60 3.21 6.35
CA THR A 106 -4.32 3.87 6.06
C THR A 106 -3.37 3.75 7.25
N GLY A 107 -2.14 4.21 7.10
CA GLY A 107 -1.31 4.57 8.24
C GLY A 107 -1.72 5.93 8.82
N ARG A 108 -1.25 6.24 10.03
CA ARG A 108 -1.51 7.53 10.69
C ARG A 108 -0.73 8.69 10.07
N GLU A 109 0.29 8.39 9.26
CA GLU A 109 1.07 9.37 8.48
C GLU A 109 0.42 9.76 7.14
N PHE A 110 -0.73 9.15 6.79
CA PHE A 110 -1.48 9.49 5.60
C PHE A 110 -2.02 10.93 5.69
N PHE A 111 -1.96 11.68 4.58
CA PHE A 111 -2.24 13.12 4.57
C PHE A 111 -3.59 13.50 5.21
N ALA A 112 -4.64 12.72 4.91
CA ALA A 112 -5.99 13.00 5.42
C ALA A 112 -6.08 12.78 6.95
N PHE A 113 -5.40 11.76 7.48
CA PHE A 113 -5.38 11.50 8.91
C PHE A 113 -4.56 12.58 9.65
N LYS A 114 -3.42 12.99 9.11
CA LYS A 114 -2.60 14.10 9.66
C LYS A 114 -3.38 15.41 9.69
N ASP A 115 -4.13 15.73 8.65
CA ASP A 115 -4.96 16.93 8.62
C ASP A 115 -6.02 16.92 9.74
N ILE A 116 -6.62 15.74 10.03
CA ILE A 116 -7.56 15.61 11.16
C ILE A 116 -6.84 15.81 12.50
N GLN A 117 -5.63 15.28 12.67
CA GLN A 117 -4.83 15.48 13.90
C GLN A 117 -4.55 16.97 14.15
N GLU A 118 -4.27 17.74 13.10
CA GLU A 118 -3.94 19.16 13.15
C GLU A 118 -5.18 20.05 13.30
N LYS A 119 -6.20 19.85 12.44
CA LYS A 119 -7.35 20.74 12.31
C LYS A 119 -8.60 20.28 13.06
N LYS A 120 -8.65 19.04 13.51
CA LYS A 120 -9.80 18.47 14.25
C LYS A 120 -11.13 18.68 13.51
N TRP A 121 -12.06 19.41 14.12
CA TRP A 121 -13.39 19.71 13.57
C TRP A 121 -13.34 20.45 12.23
N ASP A 122 -12.31 21.23 11.98
CA ASP A 122 -12.15 22.04 10.77
C ASP A 122 -11.54 21.24 9.60
N SER A 123 -11.12 20.01 9.84
CA SER A 123 -10.61 19.13 8.79
C SER A 123 -11.71 18.73 7.81
N PRO A 124 -11.51 18.90 6.48
CA PRO A 124 -12.43 18.40 5.47
C PRO A 124 -12.42 16.86 5.38
N TYR A 125 -11.45 16.18 6.03
CA TYR A 125 -11.26 14.73 5.97
C TYR A 125 -11.85 13.99 7.18
N LYS A 126 -12.49 14.65 8.14
CA LYS A 126 -13.03 14.00 9.35
C LYS A 126 -14.00 12.86 9.06
N ASP A 127 -14.74 12.93 7.94
CA ASP A 127 -15.69 11.91 7.52
C ASP A 127 -15.06 10.82 6.62
N TRP A 128 -13.74 10.92 6.37
CA TRP A 128 -13.00 9.91 5.61
C TRP A 128 -12.69 8.66 6.43
N TYR A 129 -12.72 8.77 7.76
CA TYR A 129 -12.46 7.66 8.66
C TYR A 129 -13.70 7.27 9.45
N LYS A 130 -13.80 5.99 9.79
CA LYS A 130 -14.90 5.48 10.59
C LYS A 130 -14.75 5.89 12.06
N GLY A 131 -15.86 6.23 12.70
CA GLY A 131 -15.94 6.41 14.14
C GLY A 131 -15.14 7.61 14.67
N VAL A 132 -14.83 8.62 13.85
CA VAL A 132 -14.13 9.83 14.32
C VAL A 132 -14.98 10.53 15.37
N ASN A 133 -14.41 10.69 16.57
CA ASN A 133 -15.07 11.28 17.72
C ASN A 133 -14.11 12.14 18.53
N PHE A 134 -14.36 13.44 18.56
CA PHE A 134 -13.53 14.41 19.28
C PHE A 134 -13.82 14.50 20.78
N GLY A 135 -14.73 13.70 21.29
CA GLY A 135 -15.07 13.62 22.72
C GLY A 135 -14.12 12.76 23.57
N TRP A 136 -13.21 12.01 22.93
CA TRP A 136 -12.21 11.17 23.60
C TRP A 136 -10.94 11.01 22.78
N GLN A 137 -9.86 10.60 23.43
CA GLN A 137 -8.55 10.38 22.79
C GLN A 137 -8.39 8.94 22.35
N SER A 138 -7.64 8.71 21.26
CA SER A 138 -7.23 7.36 20.87
C SER A 138 -6.22 6.79 21.87
N PRO A 139 -6.07 5.45 21.93
CA PRO A 139 -5.01 4.82 22.73
C PRO A 139 -3.59 5.25 22.36
N LEU A 140 -3.40 5.79 21.14
CA LEU A 140 -2.11 6.31 20.67
C LEU A 140 -1.95 7.83 20.90
N GLY A 141 -2.87 8.45 21.67
CA GLY A 141 -2.81 9.85 22.06
C GLY A 141 -3.30 10.85 21.01
N ASP A 142 -3.99 10.39 19.95
CA ASP A 142 -4.63 11.32 19.02
C ASP A 142 -5.73 12.11 19.73
N PRO A 143 -5.97 13.39 19.36
CA PRO A 143 -6.94 14.24 20.02
C PRO A 143 -8.41 13.91 19.67
N PHE A 144 -8.66 12.70 19.16
CA PHE A 144 -9.96 12.12 18.81
C PHE A 144 -9.88 10.59 18.81
N GLY A 145 -11.01 9.94 18.95
CA GLY A 145 -11.16 8.51 18.74
C GLY A 145 -11.50 8.17 17.29
N TYR A 146 -11.30 6.94 16.88
CA TYR A 146 -11.63 6.40 15.56
C TYR A 146 -11.69 4.87 15.61
N GLU A 147 -12.29 4.26 14.59
CA GLU A 147 -12.22 2.82 14.38
C GLU A 147 -10.88 2.43 13.75
N ALA A 148 -10.28 1.37 14.28
CA ALA A 148 -9.03 0.82 13.80
C ALA A 148 -9.20 -0.63 13.32
N TRP A 149 -8.37 -1.07 12.40
CA TRP A 149 -8.42 -2.44 11.90
C TRP A 149 -8.08 -3.44 13.01
N GLN A 150 -9.06 -4.27 13.39
CA GLN A 150 -8.93 -5.28 14.44
C GLN A 150 -8.33 -4.79 15.77
N GLY A 151 -8.52 -3.50 16.10
CA GLY A 151 -7.98 -2.90 17.31
C GLY A 151 -6.53 -2.37 17.17
N HIS A 152 -5.94 -2.46 15.98
CA HIS A 152 -4.64 -1.88 15.66
C HIS A 152 -4.77 -0.40 15.35
N PHE A 153 -4.61 0.46 16.35
CA PHE A 153 -4.83 1.91 16.22
C PHE A 153 -3.81 2.63 15.32
N GLU A 154 -2.72 2.00 14.97
CA GLU A 154 -1.82 2.44 13.88
C GLU A 154 -2.45 2.34 12.48
N LEU A 155 -3.58 1.63 12.34
CA LEU A 155 -4.29 1.36 11.09
C LEU A 155 -5.73 1.89 11.13
N PRO A 156 -5.93 3.23 11.04
CA PRO A 156 -7.27 3.84 11.06
C PRO A 156 -8.09 3.42 9.84
N CYS A 157 -9.32 2.94 10.09
CA CYS A 157 -10.22 2.44 9.07
C CYS A 157 -10.84 3.55 8.22
N LEU A 158 -10.73 3.43 6.90
CA LEU A 158 -11.39 4.33 5.96
C LEU A 158 -12.91 4.11 5.94
N ASN A 159 -13.64 5.20 5.79
CA ASN A 159 -15.08 5.18 5.57
C ASN A 159 -15.41 4.98 4.08
N LEU A 160 -15.51 3.73 3.65
CA LEU A 160 -15.79 3.38 2.26
C LEU A 160 -17.22 3.73 1.80
N TYR A 161 -18.08 4.24 2.68
CA TYR A 161 -19.37 4.82 2.30
C TYR A 161 -19.23 6.29 1.87
N ASN A 162 -18.15 6.97 2.26
CA ASN A 162 -17.86 8.34 1.84
C ASN A 162 -17.48 8.39 0.35
N GLN A 163 -18.18 9.22 -0.43
CA GLN A 163 -17.95 9.30 -1.87
C GLN A 163 -16.54 9.82 -2.21
N GLN A 164 -16.02 10.80 -1.46
CA GLN A 164 -14.69 11.35 -1.68
C GLN A 164 -13.59 10.28 -1.46
N VAL A 165 -13.76 9.41 -0.46
CA VAL A 165 -12.85 8.28 -0.23
C VAL A 165 -12.87 7.33 -1.42
N LYS A 166 -14.07 6.97 -1.93
CA LYS A 166 -14.20 6.12 -3.11
C LYS A 166 -13.55 6.73 -4.34
N ASP A 167 -13.83 8.01 -4.59
CA ASP A 167 -13.27 8.72 -5.74
C ASP A 167 -11.74 8.77 -5.68
N TYR A 168 -11.18 9.04 -4.50
CA TYR A 168 -9.74 9.00 -4.26
C TYR A 168 -9.15 7.61 -4.52
N LEU A 169 -9.76 6.54 -3.98
CA LEU A 169 -9.26 5.18 -4.16
C LEU A 169 -9.39 4.71 -5.61
N PHE A 170 -10.46 5.08 -6.32
CA PHE A 170 -10.59 4.81 -7.76
C PHE A 170 -9.52 5.55 -8.58
N ASP A 171 -9.16 6.76 -8.18
CA ASP A 171 -8.07 7.51 -8.81
C ASP A 171 -6.70 6.84 -8.56
N VAL A 172 -6.48 6.30 -7.35
CA VAL A 172 -5.30 5.46 -7.05
C VAL A 172 -5.26 4.21 -7.94
N ILE A 173 -6.40 3.52 -8.09
CA ILE A 173 -6.46 2.30 -8.94
C ILE A 173 -6.11 2.67 -10.39
N ARG A 174 -6.68 3.74 -10.95
CA ARG A 174 -6.34 4.19 -12.32
C ARG A 174 -4.86 4.49 -12.44
N PHE A 175 -4.29 5.21 -11.47
CA PHE A 175 -2.87 5.56 -11.47
C PHE A 175 -1.93 4.35 -11.60
N TRP A 176 -2.32 3.19 -11.05
CA TRP A 176 -1.48 1.99 -11.12
C TRP A 176 -1.79 1.08 -12.32
N VAL A 177 -2.94 1.25 -12.96
CA VAL A 177 -3.37 0.41 -14.11
C VAL A 177 -3.04 1.06 -15.45
N ASP A 178 -3.05 2.40 -15.54
CA ASP A 178 -2.71 3.19 -16.73
C ASP A 178 -1.19 3.31 -16.91
#